data_a616f8769a1aae138496bbd460496c92
#
_entry.id   a616f8769a1aae138496bbd460496c92
#
_cell.length_a   1.000
_cell.length_b   1.000
_cell.length_c   1.000
_cell.angle_alpha   90.00
_cell.angle_beta   90.00
_cell.angle_gamma   90.00
#
_symmetry.space_group_name_H-M   'P 1'
#
loop_
_entity.id
_entity.type
_entity.pdbx_description
1 polymer ?
#
loop_
_entity_poly.entity_id
_entity_poly.type
_entity_poly.pdbx_seq_one_letter_code
_entity_poly.pdbx_strand_id
1 'polypeptide(L)'
;MKDEHLLTQTVAHQQKKRSEKRKGTKLSWWQLSLIGIGSVIGAGFFLGTGLSINTAGPSILIDYIIAGVTAYFVFSALAEMITNDPQKGTFRIYAKKAFGHSFGFVSGWMYWLSGILIMSSEIVALSTFTQFWFPQVPLWVFSILYAVLGFGINLLGASNFGKIESIFAVIKLSTLLIFIVFGALLLFHIITPIELASAKDAGISPFMPEGIKGTWAALIFVFFSFGGIAVLGIASNELRDKKDVPKAGKGTLFSLVAVYVLSLFFVLSMVSWTKINESESPFVTALSAYHIPFLDSIFNIIIISAAFSTMVGALFSITNVMISLAVDGDAPKRFAEKNDRGVAVKSLMITAVGLGLSILFSFLLPNEVYEYITTAAGVMLILNWGIILVSHIKLHPSYDTSNGEFKMFGYPFTSYLGIVLILLAISGAMVHANQRVGLFISLGLILVIYLSYWGVVRRGHKGL
;
A
#
# COMPACT_ATOMS: atom_id res chain seq x y z
N MET A 1 12.52 -54.56 13.82
CA MET A 1 12.40 -54.48 12.34
C MET A 1 10.97 -54.23 11.83
N LYS A 2 9.91 -54.94 12.26
CA LYS A 2 8.52 -54.62 11.77
C LYS A 2 7.98 -53.28 12.25
N ASP A 3 8.26 -52.91 13.49
CA ASP A 3 7.76 -51.64 14.06
C ASP A 3 8.48 -50.40 13.52
N GLU A 4 9.77 -50.51 13.18
CA GLU A 4 10.50 -49.39 12.52
C GLU A 4 10.00 -49.12 11.10
N HIS A 5 9.61 -50.18 10.38
CA HIS A 5 9.06 -50.02 9.03
C HIS A 5 7.67 -49.34 9.04
N LEU A 6 6.85 -49.64 10.04
CA LEU A 6 5.53 -49.03 10.23
C LEU A 6 5.66 -47.55 10.63
N LEU A 7 6.58 -47.22 11.52
CA LEU A 7 6.87 -45.81 11.90
C LEU A 7 7.38 -44.97 10.71
N THR A 8 8.28 -45.53 9.89
CA THR A 8 8.81 -44.87 8.71
C THR A 8 7.72 -44.63 7.66
N GLN A 9 6.83 -45.60 7.44
CA GLN A 9 5.69 -45.45 6.52
C GLN A 9 4.67 -44.43 7.04
N THR A 10 4.41 -44.36 8.34
CA THR A 10 3.47 -43.40 8.95
C THR A 10 4.02 -41.99 8.87
N VAL A 11 5.32 -41.79 9.12
CA VAL A 11 6.00 -40.49 8.98
C VAL A 11 6.02 -40.05 7.53
N ALA A 12 6.33 -40.92 6.58
CA ALA A 12 6.30 -40.63 5.15
C ALA A 12 4.89 -40.27 4.66
N HIS A 13 3.87 -40.97 5.14
CA HIS A 13 2.46 -40.70 4.82
C HIS A 13 1.99 -39.38 5.42
N GLN A 14 2.38 -39.04 6.65
CA GLN A 14 2.09 -37.75 7.27
C GLN A 14 2.84 -36.59 6.56
N GLN A 15 4.08 -36.79 6.15
CA GLN A 15 4.84 -35.83 5.36
C GLN A 15 4.22 -35.62 3.98
N LYS A 16 3.76 -36.71 3.32
CA LYS A 16 3.05 -36.64 2.04
C LYS A 16 1.71 -35.91 2.18
N LYS A 17 0.90 -36.20 3.18
CA LYS A 17 -0.34 -35.48 3.50
C LYS A 17 -0.10 -33.99 3.83
N ARG A 18 0.96 -33.68 4.58
CA ARG A 18 1.37 -32.28 4.85
C ARG A 18 1.82 -31.58 3.58
N SER A 19 2.55 -32.25 2.68
CA SER A 19 2.99 -31.70 1.41
C SER A 19 1.81 -31.48 0.42
N GLU A 20 0.87 -32.43 0.38
CA GLU A 20 -0.36 -32.32 -0.42
C GLU A 20 -1.30 -31.22 0.12
N LYS A 21 -1.44 -31.10 1.43
CA LYS A 21 -2.19 -30.02 2.07
C LYS A 21 -1.54 -28.66 1.84
N ARG A 22 -0.20 -28.58 1.78
CA ARG A 22 0.55 -27.38 1.37
C ARG A 22 0.40 -27.04 -0.11
N LYS A 23 0.29 -28.04 -1.00
CA LYS A 23 0.03 -27.81 -2.43
C LYS A 23 -1.37 -27.27 -2.71
N GLY A 24 -2.37 -27.65 -1.90
CA GLY A 24 -3.75 -27.18 -2.05
C GLY A 24 -4.01 -25.74 -1.56
N THR A 25 -3.03 -25.10 -0.88
CA THR A 25 -3.16 -23.76 -0.30
C THR A 25 -2.41 -22.66 -1.09
N LYS A 26 -1.74 -23.03 -2.20
CA LYS A 26 -0.98 -22.04 -2.98
C LYS A 26 -1.88 -21.21 -3.86
N LEU A 27 -1.57 -19.88 -3.91
CA LEU A 27 -2.32 -18.89 -4.68
C LEU A 27 -2.17 -19.10 -6.20
N SER A 28 -3.22 -18.80 -6.94
CA SER A 28 -3.18 -18.56 -8.39
C SER A 28 -2.82 -17.09 -8.67
N TRP A 29 -2.41 -16.78 -9.91
CA TRP A 29 -2.03 -15.41 -10.29
C TRP A 29 -3.18 -14.39 -10.11
N TRP A 30 -4.42 -14.78 -10.39
CA TRP A 30 -5.56 -13.88 -10.23
C TRP A 30 -5.90 -13.62 -8.74
N GLN A 31 -5.70 -14.61 -7.87
CA GLN A 31 -5.84 -14.41 -6.42
C GLN A 31 -4.76 -13.46 -5.88
N LEU A 32 -3.52 -13.61 -6.38
CA LEU A 32 -2.45 -12.66 -6.05
C LEU A 32 -2.81 -11.25 -6.56
N SER A 33 -3.36 -11.12 -7.77
CA SER A 33 -3.83 -9.83 -8.29
C SER A 33 -4.92 -9.21 -7.41
N LEU A 34 -5.90 -9.99 -6.96
CA LEU A 34 -6.95 -9.51 -6.06
C LEU A 34 -6.37 -9.05 -4.71
N ILE A 35 -5.43 -9.81 -4.13
CA ILE A 35 -4.74 -9.40 -2.89
C ILE A 35 -4.01 -8.06 -3.13
N GLY A 36 -3.36 -7.91 -4.28
CA GLY A 36 -2.70 -6.66 -4.65
C GLY A 36 -3.68 -5.49 -4.76
N ILE A 37 -4.77 -5.65 -5.48
CA ILE A 37 -5.82 -4.62 -5.62
C ILE A 37 -6.39 -4.26 -4.24
N GLY A 38 -6.72 -5.25 -3.43
CA GLY A 38 -7.25 -5.06 -2.08
C GLY A 38 -6.30 -4.30 -1.17
N SER A 39 -5.01 -4.62 -1.23
CA SER A 39 -3.98 -3.97 -0.40
C SER A 39 -3.62 -2.55 -0.85
N VAL A 40 -3.95 -2.17 -2.09
CA VAL A 40 -3.63 -0.85 -2.66
C VAL A 40 -4.79 0.13 -2.52
N ILE A 41 -6.03 -0.28 -2.80
CA ILE A 41 -7.20 0.61 -2.70
C ILE A 41 -7.56 0.83 -1.22
N GLY A 42 -7.20 1.99 -0.68
CA GLY A 42 -7.44 2.38 0.71
C GLY A 42 -7.69 3.87 0.88
N ALA A 43 -7.47 4.38 2.09
CA ALA A 43 -7.66 5.79 2.41
C ALA A 43 -6.76 6.71 1.57
N GLY A 44 -5.58 6.24 1.16
CA GLY A 44 -4.71 7.01 0.26
C GLY A 44 -5.40 7.40 -1.03
N PHE A 45 -6.26 6.50 -1.57
CA PHE A 45 -7.08 6.81 -2.74
C PHE A 45 -8.38 7.55 -2.37
N PHE A 46 -9.10 7.11 -1.35
CA PHE A 46 -10.43 7.67 -1.04
C PHE A 46 -10.40 9.01 -0.30
N LEU A 47 -9.39 9.30 0.51
CA LEU A 47 -9.23 10.57 1.24
C LEU A 47 -8.05 11.38 0.71
N GLY A 48 -6.88 10.75 0.54
CA GLY A 48 -5.67 11.42 0.06
C GLY A 48 -5.81 12.06 -1.33
N THR A 49 -6.75 11.56 -2.14
CA THR A 49 -7.11 12.18 -3.42
C THR A 49 -7.75 13.56 -3.24
N GLY A 50 -8.46 13.81 -2.13
CA GLY A 50 -8.97 15.15 -1.80
C GLY A 50 -7.86 16.18 -1.68
N LEU A 51 -6.80 15.86 -0.91
CA LEU A 51 -5.59 16.68 -0.80
C LEU A 51 -4.95 16.94 -2.17
N SER A 52 -4.84 15.89 -2.98
CA SER A 52 -4.23 15.98 -4.30
C SER A 52 -5.06 16.82 -5.27
N ILE A 53 -6.39 16.71 -5.24
CA ILE A 53 -7.29 17.51 -6.08
C ILE A 53 -7.24 18.98 -5.68
N ASN A 54 -7.21 19.32 -4.39
CA ASN A 54 -7.09 20.69 -3.91
C ASN A 54 -5.80 21.35 -4.40
N THR A 55 -4.73 20.57 -4.55
CA THR A 55 -3.42 21.06 -4.98
C THR A 55 -3.27 21.10 -6.50
N ALA A 56 -3.61 20.00 -7.19
CA ALA A 56 -3.39 19.85 -8.62
C ALA A 56 -4.62 20.21 -9.49
N GLY A 57 -5.81 20.24 -8.90
CA GLY A 57 -7.05 20.31 -9.67
C GLY A 57 -7.24 19.11 -10.60
N PRO A 58 -7.86 19.29 -11.78
CA PRO A 58 -8.08 18.20 -12.74
C PRO A 58 -6.82 17.55 -13.28
N SER A 59 -5.64 18.19 -13.20
CA SER A 59 -4.37 17.62 -13.67
C SER A 59 -3.92 16.40 -12.86
N ILE A 60 -4.54 16.13 -11.72
CA ILE A 60 -4.32 14.90 -10.92
C ILE A 60 -4.44 13.63 -11.77
N LEU A 61 -5.25 13.61 -12.82
CA LEU A 61 -5.38 12.46 -13.73
C LEU A 61 -4.04 12.10 -14.37
N ILE A 62 -3.21 13.09 -14.70
CA ILE A 62 -1.85 12.89 -15.23
C ILE A 62 -0.97 12.27 -14.13
N ASP A 63 -1.08 12.75 -12.90
CA ASP A 63 -0.30 12.26 -11.77
C ASP A 63 -0.57 10.77 -11.50
N TYR A 64 -1.83 10.33 -11.58
CA TYR A 64 -2.20 8.93 -11.44
C TYR A 64 -1.62 8.04 -12.55
N ILE A 65 -1.52 8.55 -13.78
CA ILE A 65 -0.84 7.84 -14.89
C ILE A 65 0.66 7.73 -14.60
N ILE A 66 1.30 8.84 -14.20
CA ILE A 66 2.75 8.87 -13.89
C ILE A 66 3.07 7.90 -12.73
N ALA A 67 2.32 7.96 -11.64
CA ALA A 67 2.52 7.10 -10.48
C ALA A 67 2.27 5.62 -10.83
N GLY A 68 1.23 5.32 -11.60
CA GLY A 68 0.93 3.96 -12.05
C GLY A 68 2.00 3.36 -12.95
N VAL A 69 2.54 4.15 -13.89
CA VAL A 69 3.67 3.75 -14.76
C VAL A 69 4.91 3.51 -13.89
N THR A 70 5.20 4.39 -12.93
CA THR A 70 6.34 4.21 -12.01
C THR A 70 6.18 2.95 -11.17
N ALA A 71 5.00 2.73 -10.60
CA ALA A 71 4.68 1.53 -9.84
C ALA A 71 4.85 0.25 -10.69
N TYR A 72 4.49 0.31 -11.98
CA TYR A 72 4.70 -0.80 -12.91
C TYR A 72 6.21 -1.07 -13.14
N PHE A 73 7.04 -0.05 -13.26
CA PHE A 73 8.49 -0.24 -13.38
C PHE A 73 9.08 -0.87 -12.12
N VAL A 74 8.70 -0.36 -10.94
CA VAL A 74 9.14 -0.90 -9.65
C VAL A 74 8.74 -2.36 -9.49
N PHE A 75 7.47 -2.68 -9.77
CA PHE A 75 6.99 -4.04 -9.66
C PHE A 75 7.62 -4.97 -10.69
N SER A 76 7.83 -4.51 -11.93
CA SER A 76 8.50 -5.30 -12.98
C SER A 76 9.93 -5.64 -12.61
N ALA A 77 10.68 -4.69 -12.02
CA ALA A 77 12.01 -4.93 -11.48
C ALA A 77 12.00 -5.97 -10.36
N LEU A 78 11.04 -5.84 -9.42
CA LEU A 78 10.87 -6.80 -8.33
C LEU A 78 10.45 -8.19 -8.85
N ALA A 79 9.54 -8.25 -9.82
CA ALA A 79 9.08 -9.49 -10.44
C ALA A 79 10.22 -10.22 -11.15
N GLU A 80 11.10 -9.50 -11.85
CA GLU A 80 12.29 -10.09 -12.47
C GLU A 80 13.23 -10.68 -11.42
N MET A 81 13.50 -9.95 -10.33
CA MET A 81 14.31 -10.48 -9.22
C MET A 81 13.69 -11.73 -8.60
N ILE A 82 12.35 -11.75 -8.39
CA ILE A 82 11.65 -12.89 -7.78
C ILE A 82 11.64 -14.12 -8.71
N THR A 83 11.51 -13.94 -10.01
CA THR A 83 11.47 -15.05 -10.97
C THR A 83 12.83 -15.67 -11.20
N ASN A 84 13.88 -14.84 -11.31
CA ASN A 84 15.24 -15.30 -11.57
C ASN A 84 15.97 -15.79 -10.31
N ASP A 85 15.67 -15.23 -9.14
CA ASP A 85 16.29 -15.55 -7.86
C ASP A 85 15.26 -15.62 -6.74
N PRO A 86 14.43 -16.67 -6.68
CA PRO A 86 13.38 -16.79 -5.67
C PRO A 86 13.94 -16.85 -4.26
N GLN A 87 13.76 -15.78 -3.47
CA GLN A 87 14.22 -15.70 -2.08
C GLN A 87 13.07 -15.84 -1.10
N LYS A 88 13.31 -16.50 0.04
CA LYS A 88 12.40 -16.51 1.18
C LYS A 88 12.61 -15.21 1.95
N GLY A 89 11.62 -14.35 1.95
CA GLY A 89 11.69 -13.06 2.62
C GLY A 89 10.95 -11.99 1.84
N THR A 90 11.36 -10.76 2.06
CA THR A 90 10.79 -9.59 1.40
C THR A 90 11.81 -8.99 0.43
N PHE A 91 11.43 -7.94 -0.30
CA PHE A 91 12.31 -7.22 -1.22
C PHE A 91 13.63 -6.73 -0.57
N ARG A 92 13.68 -6.56 0.77
CA ARG A 92 14.90 -6.19 1.49
C ARG A 92 16.06 -7.18 1.30
N ILE A 93 15.77 -8.45 0.99
CA ILE A 93 16.80 -9.47 0.74
C ILE A 93 17.59 -9.14 -0.53
N TYR A 94 16.92 -8.63 -1.56
CA TYR A 94 17.58 -8.19 -2.79
C TYR A 94 18.45 -6.94 -2.55
N ALA A 95 17.98 -6.01 -1.71
CA ALA A 95 18.81 -4.87 -1.26
C ALA A 95 20.05 -5.33 -0.52
N LYS A 96 19.93 -6.33 0.38
CA LYS A 96 21.05 -6.95 1.09
C LYS A 96 22.03 -7.65 0.13
N LYS A 97 21.53 -8.38 -0.87
CA LYS A 97 22.36 -9.02 -1.90
C LYS A 97 23.10 -8.01 -2.77
N ALA A 98 22.43 -6.94 -3.17
CA ALA A 98 23.01 -5.93 -4.05
C ALA A 98 24.06 -5.06 -3.36
N PHE A 99 23.77 -4.57 -2.15
CA PHE A 99 24.56 -3.51 -1.50
C PHE A 99 25.04 -3.88 -0.09
N GLY A 100 24.83 -5.10 0.35
CA GLY A 100 25.27 -5.59 1.65
C GLY A 100 24.26 -5.38 2.77
N HIS A 101 24.66 -5.79 3.98
CA HIS A 101 23.79 -5.92 5.13
C HIS A 101 23.13 -4.60 5.56
N SER A 102 23.86 -3.48 5.50
CA SER A 102 23.33 -2.16 5.87
C SER A 102 22.12 -1.73 5.03
N PHE A 103 22.14 -1.98 3.72
CA PHE A 103 21.02 -1.67 2.85
C PHE A 103 19.79 -2.56 3.13
N GLY A 104 20.02 -3.86 3.38
CA GLY A 104 18.95 -4.76 3.80
C GLY A 104 18.31 -4.35 5.13
N PHE A 105 19.13 -3.91 6.09
CA PHE A 105 18.69 -3.38 7.38
C PHE A 105 17.83 -2.12 7.20
N VAL A 106 18.39 -1.10 6.54
CA VAL A 106 17.71 0.19 6.34
C VAL A 106 16.40 0.01 5.58
N SER A 107 16.40 -0.74 4.47
CA SER A 107 15.19 -1.02 3.69
C SER A 107 14.11 -1.72 4.52
N GLY A 108 14.48 -2.70 5.35
CA GLY A 108 13.53 -3.43 6.20
C GLY A 108 12.90 -2.54 7.27
N TRP A 109 13.70 -1.82 8.03
CA TRP A 109 13.22 -0.93 9.09
C TRP A 109 12.45 0.27 8.53
N MET A 110 12.91 0.84 7.41
CA MET A 110 12.22 1.93 6.72
C MET A 110 10.83 1.49 6.24
N TYR A 111 10.71 0.29 5.67
CA TYR A 111 9.41 -0.25 5.26
C TYR A 111 8.51 -0.56 6.46
N TRP A 112 9.04 -1.12 7.55
CA TRP A 112 8.28 -1.38 8.75
C TRP A 112 7.72 -0.08 9.35
N LEU A 113 8.55 0.95 9.43
CA LEU A 113 8.13 2.24 9.97
C LEU A 113 7.15 2.97 9.04
N SER A 114 7.38 2.93 7.72
CA SER A 114 6.42 3.47 6.75
C SER A 114 5.06 2.79 6.86
N GLY A 115 5.04 1.48 7.10
CA GLY A 115 3.80 0.73 7.30
C GLY A 115 3.06 1.10 8.58
N ILE A 116 3.75 1.47 9.68
CA ILE A 116 3.11 2.04 10.87
C ILE A 116 2.45 3.37 10.52
N LEU A 117 3.12 4.24 9.78
CA LEU A 117 2.57 5.52 9.36
C LEU A 117 1.39 5.34 8.39
N ILE A 118 1.47 4.38 7.46
CA ILE A 118 0.33 4.00 6.59
C ILE A 118 -0.87 3.56 7.43
N MET A 119 -0.68 2.63 8.37
CA MET A 119 -1.78 2.21 9.26
C MET A 119 -2.36 3.37 10.05
N SER A 120 -1.51 4.30 10.50
CA SER A 120 -1.93 5.49 11.21
C SER A 120 -2.81 6.39 10.34
N SER A 121 -2.41 6.63 9.08
CA SER A 121 -3.23 7.40 8.13
C SER A 121 -4.55 6.71 7.80
N GLU A 122 -4.56 5.38 7.63
CA GLU A 122 -5.79 4.61 7.42
C GLU A 122 -6.73 4.71 8.63
N ILE A 123 -6.20 4.63 9.87
CA ILE A 123 -7.01 4.78 11.09
C ILE A 123 -7.59 6.19 11.22
N VAL A 124 -6.81 7.22 10.94
CA VAL A 124 -7.31 8.60 10.94
C VAL A 124 -8.44 8.74 9.92
N ALA A 125 -8.25 8.25 8.70
CA ALA A 125 -9.28 8.28 7.66
C ALA A 125 -10.54 7.49 8.07
N LEU A 126 -10.39 6.28 8.59
CA LEU A 126 -11.50 5.47 9.12
C LEU A 126 -12.31 6.24 10.17
N SER A 127 -11.61 6.90 11.08
CA SER A 127 -12.23 7.71 12.14
C SER A 127 -12.98 8.91 11.56
N THR A 128 -12.37 9.61 10.59
CA THR A 128 -12.99 10.73 9.87
C THR A 128 -14.24 10.29 9.12
N PHE A 129 -14.17 9.18 8.36
CA PHE A 129 -15.34 8.63 7.65
C PHE A 129 -16.46 8.21 8.60
N THR A 130 -16.14 7.72 9.80
CA THR A 130 -17.13 7.33 10.82
C THR A 130 -17.76 8.55 11.47
N GLN A 131 -17.02 9.65 11.64
CA GLN A 131 -17.57 10.93 12.13
C GLN A 131 -18.64 11.51 11.21
N PHE A 132 -18.74 11.11 9.95
CA PHE A 132 -19.84 11.48 9.08
C PHE A 132 -21.23 11.26 9.72
N TRP A 133 -21.40 10.19 10.50
CA TRP A 133 -22.65 9.93 11.24
C TRP A 133 -22.61 10.33 12.69
N PHE A 134 -21.40 10.42 13.29
CA PHE A 134 -21.20 10.66 14.72
C PHE A 134 -20.24 11.83 14.96
N PRO A 135 -20.59 13.06 14.49
CA PRO A 135 -19.68 14.21 14.55
C PRO A 135 -19.30 14.63 15.96
N GLN A 136 -20.10 14.24 16.98
CA GLN A 136 -19.85 14.57 18.40
C GLN A 136 -18.84 13.63 19.06
N VAL A 137 -18.52 12.47 18.44
CA VAL A 137 -17.58 11.49 19.00
C VAL A 137 -16.16 11.87 18.61
N PRO A 138 -15.23 12.00 19.58
CA PRO A 138 -13.83 12.32 19.27
C PRO A 138 -13.18 11.24 18.38
N LEU A 139 -12.34 11.65 17.43
CA LEU A 139 -11.64 10.75 16.47
C LEU A 139 -10.89 9.60 17.18
N TRP A 140 -10.27 9.86 18.33
CA TRP A 140 -9.47 8.85 19.03
C TRP A 140 -10.30 7.63 19.49
N VAL A 141 -11.60 7.79 19.74
CA VAL A 141 -12.49 6.67 20.11
C VAL A 141 -12.57 5.67 18.97
N PHE A 142 -12.83 6.15 17.76
CA PHE A 142 -12.87 5.32 16.56
C PHE A 142 -11.48 4.77 16.22
N SER A 143 -10.41 5.55 16.43
CA SER A 143 -9.04 5.12 16.19
C SER A 143 -8.66 3.90 17.03
N ILE A 144 -9.01 3.90 18.32
CA ILE A 144 -8.80 2.73 19.20
C ILE A 144 -9.65 1.55 18.74
N LEU A 145 -10.93 1.77 18.42
CA LEU A 145 -11.83 0.71 17.95
C LEU A 145 -11.25 0.01 16.72
N TYR A 146 -10.88 0.77 15.69
CA TYR A 146 -10.33 0.20 14.44
C TYR A 146 -8.98 -0.46 14.65
N ALA A 147 -8.12 0.09 15.51
CA ALA A 147 -6.85 -0.55 15.85
C ALA A 147 -7.10 -1.93 16.49
N VAL A 148 -7.96 -2.03 17.49
CA VAL A 148 -8.28 -3.29 18.19
C VAL A 148 -8.87 -4.30 17.21
N LEU A 149 -9.80 -3.90 16.33
CA LEU A 149 -10.39 -4.78 15.33
C LEU A 149 -9.35 -5.28 14.31
N GLY A 150 -8.46 -4.40 13.84
CA GLY A 150 -7.40 -4.76 12.89
C GLY A 150 -6.40 -5.75 13.47
N PHE A 151 -5.96 -5.54 14.71
CA PHE A 151 -5.11 -6.51 15.42
C PHE A 151 -5.84 -7.83 15.65
N GLY A 152 -7.12 -7.81 16.01
CA GLY A 152 -7.95 -9.00 16.18
C GLY A 152 -7.97 -9.88 14.93
N ILE A 153 -8.15 -9.29 13.76
CA ILE A 153 -8.14 -10.03 12.47
C ILE A 153 -6.77 -10.66 12.20
N ASN A 154 -5.69 -9.93 12.44
CA ASN A 154 -4.33 -10.47 12.21
C ASN A 154 -3.98 -11.63 13.15
N LEU A 155 -4.57 -11.69 14.35
CA LEU A 155 -4.43 -12.82 15.27
C LEU A 155 -5.11 -14.11 14.76
N LEU A 156 -6.01 -14.03 13.77
CA LEU A 156 -6.64 -15.22 13.14
C LEU A 156 -5.70 -15.97 12.20
N GLY A 157 -4.56 -15.38 11.82
CA GLY A 157 -3.51 -16.00 11.02
C GLY A 157 -3.61 -15.77 9.51
N ALA A 158 -2.49 -16.04 8.82
CA ALA A 158 -2.28 -15.70 7.41
C ALA A 158 -3.26 -16.38 6.42
N SER A 159 -3.72 -17.60 6.68
CA SER A 159 -4.65 -18.31 5.78
C SER A 159 -6.03 -17.65 5.71
N ASN A 160 -6.48 -17.08 6.83
CA ASN A 160 -7.75 -16.36 6.90
C ASN A 160 -7.60 -14.95 6.32
N PHE A 161 -6.44 -14.29 6.53
CA PHE A 161 -6.14 -12.99 5.94
C PHE A 161 -6.35 -12.98 4.41
N GLY A 162 -5.74 -13.92 3.67
CA GLY A 162 -5.86 -13.93 2.20
C GLY A 162 -7.29 -14.10 1.70
N LYS A 163 -8.15 -14.85 2.40
CA LYS A 163 -9.57 -15.00 2.06
C LYS A 163 -10.35 -13.72 2.33
N ILE A 164 -10.16 -13.12 3.50
CA ILE A 164 -10.80 -11.87 3.92
C ILE A 164 -10.41 -10.76 2.95
N GLU A 165 -9.12 -10.63 2.65
CA GLU A 165 -8.60 -9.61 1.74
C GLU A 165 -9.15 -9.75 0.32
N SER A 166 -9.30 -10.97 -0.18
CA SER A 166 -9.92 -11.21 -1.50
C SER A 166 -11.39 -10.77 -1.56
N ILE A 167 -12.15 -10.96 -0.48
CA ILE A 167 -13.55 -10.48 -0.40
C ILE A 167 -13.58 -8.96 -0.42
N PHE A 168 -12.77 -8.30 0.41
CA PHE A 168 -12.67 -6.84 0.42
C PHE A 168 -12.20 -6.28 -0.93
N ALA A 169 -11.25 -6.95 -1.60
CA ALA A 169 -10.80 -6.54 -2.93
C ALA A 169 -11.93 -6.54 -3.96
N VAL A 170 -12.77 -7.58 -3.95
CA VAL A 170 -13.95 -7.66 -4.83
C VAL A 170 -14.94 -6.54 -4.51
N ILE A 171 -15.23 -6.29 -3.23
CA ILE A 171 -16.12 -5.20 -2.81
C ILE A 171 -15.59 -3.85 -3.30
N LYS A 172 -14.30 -3.54 -3.01
CA LYS A 172 -13.65 -2.28 -3.43
C LYS A 172 -13.71 -2.06 -4.94
N LEU A 173 -13.31 -3.09 -5.69
CA LEU A 173 -13.27 -3.01 -7.16
C LEU A 173 -14.68 -2.87 -7.75
N SER A 174 -15.64 -3.68 -7.28
CA SER A 174 -17.03 -3.60 -7.73
C SER A 174 -17.65 -2.23 -7.44
N THR A 175 -17.35 -1.65 -6.27
CA THR A 175 -17.86 -0.33 -5.90
C THR A 175 -17.35 0.75 -6.84
N LEU A 176 -16.04 0.76 -7.14
CA LEU A 176 -15.48 1.74 -8.08
C LEU A 176 -16.01 1.53 -9.50
N LEU A 177 -16.21 0.27 -9.92
CA LEU A 177 -16.83 -0.02 -11.23
C LEU A 177 -18.29 0.45 -11.29
N ILE A 178 -19.07 0.23 -10.22
CA ILE A 178 -20.46 0.73 -10.13
C ILE A 178 -20.45 2.27 -10.15
N PHE A 179 -19.53 2.92 -9.44
CA PHE A 179 -19.38 4.38 -9.46
C PHE A 179 -19.04 4.88 -10.87
N ILE A 180 -18.13 4.22 -11.58
CA ILE A 180 -17.77 4.56 -12.96
C ILE A 180 -18.99 4.43 -13.88
N VAL A 181 -19.73 3.33 -13.77
CA VAL A 181 -20.96 3.13 -14.56
C VAL A 181 -22.01 4.20 -14.24
N PHE A 182 -22.22 4.49 -12.96
CA PHE A 182 -23.14 5.56 -12.53
C PHE A 182 -22.73 6.92 -13.08
N GLY A 183 -21.45 7.29 -12.96
CA GLY A 183 -20.93 8.54 -13.53
C GLY A 183 -21.06 8.61 -15.06
N ALA A 184 -20.84 7.49 -15.75
CA ALA A 184 -21.06 7.40 -17.20
C ALA A 184 -22.52 7.60 -17.58
N LEU A 185 -23.46 6.96 -16.88
CA LEU A 185 -24.89 7.12 -17.12
C LEU A 185 -25.37 8.58 -16.91
N LEU A 186 -24.79 9.28 -15.94
CA LEU A 186 -25.04 10.71 -15.72
C LEU A 186 -24.44 11.57 -16.83
N LEU A 187 -23.18 11.34 -17.19
CA LEU A 187 -22.49 12.15 -18.21
C LEU A 187 -23.13 12.03 -19.59
N PHE A 188 -23.62 10.86 -19.96
CA PHE A 188 -24.33 10.62 -21.22
C PHE A 188 -25.83 10.94 -21.16
N HIS A 189 -26.32 11.56 -20.07
CA HIS A 189 -27.72 11.95 -19.86
C HIS A 189 -28.72 10.79 -19.98
N ILE A 190 -28.29 9.57 -19.71
CA ILE A 190 -29.18 8.36 -19.70
C ILE A 190 -30.03 8.38 -18.44
N ILE A 191 -29.48 8.87 -17.33
CA ILE A 191 -30.19 9.13 -16.07
C ILE A 191 -30.21 10.65 -15.89
N THR A 192 -31.40 11.23 -15.74
CA THR A 192 -31.58 12.63 -15.34
C THR A 192 -31.88 12.65 -13.84
N PRO A 193 -31.03 13.23 -13.00
CA PRO A 193 -31.35 13.46 -11.59
C PRO A 193 -32.60 14.36 -11.48
N ILE A 194 -33.46 14.11 -10.46
CA ILE A 194 -34.69 14.82 -10.22
C ILE A 194 -34.49 16.33 -10.00
N GLU A 195 -33.31 16.73 -9.63
CA GLU A 195 -32.85 18.14 -9.57
C GLU A 195 -31.46 18.26 -10.16
N LEU A 196 -31.37 18.75 -11.39
CA LEU A 196 -30.11 19.25 -11.96
C LEU A 196 -29.79 20.60 -11.33
N ALA A 197 -29.54 20.65 -10.02
CA ALA A 197 -29.00 21.80 -9.36
C ALA A 197 -27.49 21.88 -9.72
N SER A 198 -27.23 22.74 -10.73
CA SER A 198 -25.93 23.42 -10.84
C SER A 198 -24.71 22.62 -11.29
N ALA A 199 -24.82 21.66 -12.20
CA ALA A 199 -23.68 21.36 -13.10
C ALA A 199 -23.27 22.61 -13.95
N LYS A 200 -24.11 23.65 -13.95
CA LYS A 200 -23.81 24.96 -14.61
C LYS A 200 -22.76 25.80 -13.89
N ASP A 201 -22.43 25.53 -12.64
CA ASP A 201 -21.33 26.16 -11.92
C ASP A 201 -19.96 25.49 -12.16
N ALA A 202 -19.90 24.46 -13.01
CA ALA A 202 -18.66 24.03 -13.62
C ALA A 202 -18.21 25.09 -14.64
N GLY A 203 -17.93 26.31 -14.15
CA GLY A 203 -17.14 27.27 -14.90
C GLY A 203 -15.90 26.55 -15.41
N ILE A 204 -15.35 26.95 -16.55
CA ILE A 204 -14.10 26.42 -17.10
C ILE A 204 -13.02 26.63 -16.04
N SER A 205 -12.97 25.71 -15.07
CA SER A 205 -11.92 25.71 -14.06
C SER A 205 -10.60 25.38 -14.73
N PRO A 206 -9.53 26.10 -14.45
CA PRO A 206 -8.25 25.82 -15.08
C PRO A 206 -7.85 24.37 -14.80
N PHE A 207 -7.40 23.66 -15.84
CA PHE A 207 -6.95 22.28 -15.73
C PHE A 207 -5.82 22.10 -14.72
N MET A 208 -4.96 23.12 -14.57
CA MET A 208 -3.87 23.24 -13.60
C MET A 208 -4.02 24.55 -12.82
N PRO A 209 -4.81 24.61 -11.75
CA PRO A 209 -5.09 25.87 -11.03
C PRO A 209 -3.83 26.51 -10.42
N GLU A 210 -2.92 25.72 -9.89
CA GLU A 210 -1.61 26.17 -9.38
C GLU A 210 -0.47 25.94 -10.40
N GLY A 211 -0.81 25.67 -11.65
CA GLY A 211 0.15 25.35 -12.70
C GLY A 211 0.92 24.05 -12.41
N ILE A 212 2.11 23.91 -13.00
CA ILE A 212 2.95 22.71 -12.84
C ILE A 212 3.36 22.49 -11.38
N LYS A 213 3.44 23.54 -10.56
CA LYS A 213 3.83 23.41 -9.15
C LYS A 213 2.79 22.61 -8.35
N GLY A 214 1.49 22.85 -8.56
CA GLY A 214 0.42 22.11 -7.90
C GLY A 214 0.43 20.63 -8.29
N THR A 215 0.50 20.34 -9.59
CA THR A 215 0.63 18.97 -10.11
C THR A 215 1.86 18.26 -9.52
N TRP A 216 3.00 18.94 -9.47
CA TRP A 216 4.23 18.41 -8.87
C TRP A 216 4.10 18.13 -7.39
N ALA A 217 3.48 19.02 -6.61
CA ALA A 217 3.25 18.83 -5.17
C ALA A 217 2.28 17.67 -4.87
N ALA A 218 1.29 17.43 -5.74
CA ALA A 218 0.32 16.37 -5.57
C ALA A 218 0.92 14.96 -5.74
N LEU A 219 2.03 14.82 -6.49
CA LEU A 219 2.64 13.52 -6.81
C LEU A 219 2.87 12.65 -5.57
N ILE A 220 3.30 13.23 -4.44
CA ILE A 220 3.61 12.44 -3.23
C ILE A 220 2.39 11.66 -2.72
N PHE A 221 1.20 12.27 -2.70
CA PHE A 221 -0.03 11.63 -2.27
C PHE A 221 -0.54 10.62 -3.30
N VAL A 222 -0.37 10.95 -4.59
CA VAL A 222 -0.75 10.04 -5.67
C VAL A 222 0.13 8.79 -5.67
N PHE A 223 1.44 8.93 -5.47
CA PHE A 223 2.34 7.78 -5.29
C PHE A 223 1.98 6.97 -4.05
N PHE A 224 1.63 7.64 -2.95
CA PHE A 224 1.15 6.97 -1.74
C PHE A 224 -0.08 6.09 -2.01
N SER A 225 -0.99 6.50 -2.89
CA SER A 225 -2.17 5.71 -3.29
C SER A 225 -1.85 4.38 -3.98
N PHE A 226 -0.61 4.16 -4.43
CA PHE A 226 -0.11 2.89 -4.96
C PHE A 226 0.73 2.09 -3.93
N GLY A 227 0.77 2.53 -2.68
CA GLY A 227 1.68 2.03 -1.65
C GLY A 227 1.64 0.54 -1.35
N GLY A 228 0.46 -0.06 -1.47
CA GLY A 228 0.26 -1.50 -1.22
C GLY A 228 0.92 -2.45 -2.21
N ILE A 229 1.56 -1.95 -3.29
CA ILE A 229 2.12 -2.81 -4.34
C ILE A 229 3.26 -3.73 -3.85
N ALA A 230 3.97 -3.33 -2.80
CA ALA A 230 5.00 -4.16 -2.17
C ALA A 230 4.41 -5.43 -1.53
N VAL A 231 3.13 -5.41 -1.14
CA VAL A 231 2.40 -6.58 -0.62
C VAL A 231 2.33 -7.69 -1.66
N LEU A 232 2.20 -7.35 -2.96
CA LEU A 232 2.28 -8.33 -4.05
C LEU A 232 3.60 -9.10 -4.04
N GLY A 233 4.72 -8.40 -3.85
CA GLY A 233 6.04 -9.03 -3.73
C GLY A 233 6.12 -9.97 -2.53
N ILE A 234 5.56 -9.58 -1.38
CA ILE A 234 5.53 -10.40 -0.17
C ILE A 234 4.60 -11.61 -0.36
N ALA A 235 3.39 -11.38 -0.85
CA ALA A 235 2.38 -12.43 -1.08
C ALA A 235 2.75 -13.38 -2.23
N SER A 236 3.63 -12.96 -3.14
CA SER A 236 4.15 -13.81 -4.23
C SER A 236 4.84 -15.08 -3.71
N ASN A 237 5.33 -15.07 -2.45
CA ASN A 237 5.90 -16.26 -1.82
C ASN A 237 4.91 -17.42 -1.73
N GLU A 238 3.62 -17.14 -1.67
CA GLU A 238 2.52 -18.10 -1.61
C GLU A 238 2.00 -18.51 -3.00
N LEU A 239 2.56 -17.95 -4.09
CA LEU A 239 2.13 -18.28 -5.45
C LEU A 239 2.54 -19.71 -5.84
N ARG A 240 1.65 -20.39 -6.59
CA ARG A 240 1.87 -21.76 -7.07
C ARG A 240 3.08 -21.83 -8.01
N ASP A 241 3.16 -20.91 -8.96
CA ASP A 241 4.29 -20.77 -9.89
C ASP A 241 4.81 -19.34 -9.85
N LYS A 242 6.11 -19.18 -9.61
CA LYS A 242 6.75 -17.86 -9.56
C LYS A 242 6.77 -17.17 -10.92
N LYS A 243 6.69 -17.93 -12.02
CA LYS A 243 6.59 -17.39 -13.38
C LYS A 243 5.31 -16.60 -13.62
N ASP A 244 4.30 -16.78 -12.79
CA ASP A 244 3.04 -16.03 -12.84
C ASP A 244 3.10 -14.67 -12.12
N VAL A 245 4.18 -14.34 -11.38
CA VAL A 245 4.34 -13.07 -10.67
C VAL A 245 4.19 -11.86 -11.60
N PRO A 246 4.88 -11.80 -12.76
CA PRO A 246 4.75 -10.67 -13.68
C PRO A 246 3.33 -10.50 -14.21
N LYS A 247 2.64 -11.61 -14.50
CA LYS A 247 1.25 -11.59 -14.97
C LYS A 247 0.30 -11.03 -13.91
N ALA A 248 0.48 -11.44 -12.66
CA ALA A 248 -0.31 -10.94 -11.53
C ALA A 248 -0.12 -9.43 -11.35
N GLY A 249 1.13 -8.95 -11.35
CA GLY A 249 1.42 -7.53 -11.20
C GLY A 249 0.92 -6.68 -12.36
N LYS A 250 1.09 -7.14 -13.61
CA LYS A 250 0.55 -6.46 -14.78
C LYS A 250 -0.98 -6.31 -14.69
N GLY A 251 -1.68 -7.40 -14.33
CA GLY A 251 -3.13 -7.37 -14.13
C GLY A 251 -3.56 -6.40 -13.04
N THR A 252 -2.89 -6.44 -11.88
CA THR A 252 -3.15 -5.52 -10.77
C THR A 252 -2.98 -4.06 -11.18
N LEU A 253 -1.81 -3.70 -11.72
CA LEU A 253 -1.46 -2.30 -11.98
C LEU A 253 -2.28 -1.71 -13.12
N PHE A 254 -2.51 -2.46 -14.19
CA PHE A 254 -3.37 -2.00 -15.27
C PHE A 254 -4.80 -1.74 -14.78
N SER A 255 -5.36 -2.67 -13.97
CA SER A 255 -6.70 -2.49 -13.39
C SER A 255 -6.75 -1.29 -12.46
N LEU A 256 -5.74 -1.09 -11.59
CA LEU A 256 -5.68 0.03 -10.67
C LEU A 256 -5.63 1.37 -11.40
N VAL A 257 -4.71 1.53 -12.37
CA VAL A 257 -4.59 2.78 -13.13
C VAL A 257 -5.88 3.09 -13.87
N ALA A 258 -6.47 2.10 -14.55
CA ALA A 258 -7.71 2.28 -15.29
C ALA A 258 -8.87 2.70 -14.35
N VAL A 259 -9.04 1.99 -13.24
CA VAL A 259 -10.12 2.28 -12.28
C VAL A 259 -9.90 3.62 -11.59
N TYR A 260 -8.66 3.96 -11.20
CA TYR A 260 -8.34 5.22 -10.56
C TYR A 260 -8.59 6.41 -11.49
N VAL A 261 -8.03 6.38 -12.70
CA VAL A 261 -8.18 7.47 -13.67
C VAL A 261 -9.64 7.64 -14.09
N LEU A 262 -10.34 6.55 -14.39
CA LEU A 262 -11.75 6.63 -14.80
C LEU A 262 -12.66 7.11 -13.66
N SER A 263 -12.49 6.59 -12.44
CA SER A 263 -13.33 7.03 -11.33
C SER A 263 -13.11 8.49 -10.97
N LEU A 264 -11.85 8.96 -10.98
CA LEU A 264 -11.54 10.39 -10.75
C LEU A 264 -12.02 11.29 -11.88
N PHE A 265 -11.94 10.83 -13.12
CA PHE A 265 -12.53 11.54 -14.25
C PHE A 265 -14.03 11.80 -14.00
N PHE A 266 -14.78 10.79 -13.54
CA PHE A 266 -16.21 10.97 -13.23
C PHE A 266 -16.41 11.83 -11.97
N VAL A 267 -15.61 11.71 -10.90
CA VAL A 267 -15.69 12.65 -9.76
C VAL A 267 -15.58 14.08 -10.23
N LEU A 268 -14.55 14.40 -11.03
CA LEU A 268 -14.30 15.75 -11.54
C LEU A 268 -15.35 16.23 -12.58
N SER A 269 -16.07 15.27 -13.20
CA SER A 269 -17.18 15.58 -14.10
C SER A 269 -18.50 15.84 -13.34
N MET A 270 -18.65 15.27 -12.14
CA MET A 270 -19.87 15.34 -11.33
C MET A 270 -19.87 16.55 -10.39
N VAL A 271 -18.71 16.98 -9.91
CA VAL A 271 -18.57 18.08 -8.94
C VAL A 271 -17.37 18.96 -9.29
N SER A 272 -17.51 20.27 -9.09
CA SER A 272 -16.34 21.19 -9.22
C SER A 272 -15.25 20.80 -8.22
N TRP A 273 -14.01 20.74 -8.69
CA TRP A 273 -12.85 20.45 -7.83
C TRP A 273 -12.74 21.44 -6.64
N THR A 274 -13.23 22.66 -6.77
CA THR A 274 -13.25 23.68 -5.71
C THR A 274 -14.19 23.37 -4.54
N LYS A 275 -15.13 22.43 -4.72
CA LYS A 275 -16.06 21.99 -3.67
C LYS A 275 -15.52 20.77 -2.91
N ILE A 276 -14.46 20.13 -3.42
CA ILE A 276 -13.82 18.98 -2.76
C ILE A 276 -12.98 19.53 -1.60
N ASN A 277 -13.15 18.92 -0.43
CA ASN A 277 -12.43 19.28 0.79
C ASN A 277 -11.70 18.06 1.37
N GLU A 278 -10.92 18.29 2.41
CA GLU A 278 -10.09 17.24 3.05
C GLU A 278 -10.82 16.48 4.16
N SER A 279 -12.03 16.90 4.52
CA SER A 279 -12.80 16.34 5.62
C SER A 279 -13.67 15.15 5.22
N GLU A 280 -13.84 14.91 3.91
CA GLU A 280 -14.60 13.79 3.37
C GLU A 280 -14.00 13.26 2.06
N SER A 281 -14.44 12.08 1.65
CA SER A 281 -14.02 11.52 0.37
C SER A 281 -14.57 12.31 -0.83
N PRO A 282 -13.75 12.63 -1.85
CA PRO A 282 -14.23 13.25 -3.09
C PRO A 282 -15.38 12.49 -3.77
N PHE A 283 -15.44 11.19 -3.57
CA PHE A 283 -16.53 10.34 -4.07
C PHE A 283 -17.85 10.59 -3.35
N VAL A 284 -17.78 10.78 -2.02
CA VAL A 284 -18.97 11.11 -1.21
C VAL A 284 -19.46 12.49 -1.59
N THR A 285 -18.55 13.49 -1.67
CA THR A 285 -18.88 14.84 -2.14
C THR A 285 -19.55 14.83 -3.53
N ALA A 286 -19.03 14.03 -4.47
CA ALA A 286 -19.60 13.92 -5.81
C ALA A 286 -21.00 13.29 -5.79
N LEU A 287 -21.27 12.28 -4.95
CA LEU A 287 -22.56 11.63 -4.85
C LEU A 287 -23.60 12.46 -4.09
N SER A 288 -23.18 13.17 -3.03
CA SER A 288 -24.05 14.04 -2.23
C SER A 288 -24.65 15.19 -3.05
N ALA A 289 -23.94 15.63 -4.10
CA ALA A 289 -24.44 16.66 -5.01
C ALA A 289 -25.74 16.29 -5.77
N TYR A 290 -26.08 15.00 -5.82
CA TYR A 290 -27.27 14.52 -6.52
C TYR A 290 -28.47 14.24 -5.60
N HIS A 291 -28.32 14.43 -4.28
CA HIS A 291 -29.37 14.26 -3.27
C HIS A 291 -30.13 12.91 -3.36
N ILE A 292 -29.47 11.84 -3.82
CA ILE A 292 -30.07 10.51 -3.84
C ILE A 292 -30.06 9.94 -2.41
N PRO A 293 -31.22 9.61 -1.83
CA PRO A 293 -31.30 9.18 -0.44
C PRO A 293 -30.37 8.01 -0.14
N PHE A 294 -29.61 8.11 0.95
CA PHE A 294 -28.69 7.08 1.47
C PHE A 294 -27.48 6.71 0.58
N LEU A 295 -27.35 7.25 -0.63
CA LEU A 295 -26.27 6.87 -1.56
C LEU A 295 -24.90 7.24 -1.01
N ASP A 296 -24.75 8.43 -0.47
CA ASP A 296 -23.54 8.93 0.21
C ASP A 296 -23.19 8.04 1.41
N SER A 297 -24.16 7.71 2.25
CA SER A 297 -23.98 6.85 3.42
C SER A 297 -23.56 5.43 3.05
N ILE A 298 -24.19 4.82 2.04
CA ILE A 298 -23.83 3.48 1.55
C ILE A 298 -22.39 3.51 1.03
N PHE A 299 -22.06 4.52 0.23
CA PHE A 299 -20.71 4.63 -0.32
C PHE A 299 -19.67 4.85 0.77
N ASN A 300 -19.98 5.65 1.78
CA ASN A 300 -19.10 5.89 2.93
C ASN A 300 -18.83 4.60 3.74
N ILE A 301 -19.84 3.75 3.96
CA ILE A 301 -19.68 2.42 4.58
C ILE A 301 -18.68 1.57 3.78
N ILE A 302 -18.78 1.61 2.45
CA ILE A 302 -17.89 0.84 1.59
C ILE A 302 -16.45 1.39 1.66
N ILE A 303 -16.28 2.71 1.67
CA ILE A 303 -14.97 3.35 1.86
C ILE A 303 -14.34 2.95 3.20
N ILE A 304 -15.13 2.93 4.29
CA ILE A 304 -14.67 2.44 5.60
C ILE A 304 -14.19 0.99 5.49
N SER A 305 -14.97 0.12 4.84
CA SER A 305 -14.55 -1.27 4.65
C SER A 305 -13.25 -1.37 3.84
N ALA A 306 -13.07 -0.49 2.85
CA ALA A 306 -11.90 -0.43 2.02
C ALA A 306 -10.65 0.00 2.81
N ALA A 307 -10.72 1.10 3.54
CA ALA A 307 -9.62 1.61 4.38
C ALA A 307 -9.26 0.59 5.48
N PHE A 308 -10.28 -0.03 6.10
CA PHE A 308 -10.06 -1.05 7.12
C PHE A 308 -9.29 -2.26 6.59
N SER A 309 -9.66 -2.78 5.42
CA SER A 309 -8.94 -3.88 4.78
C SER A 309 -7.49 -3.50 4.45
N THR A 310 -7.23 -2.30 3.92
CA THR A 310 -5.88 -1.82 3.63
C THR A 310 -5.02 -1.72 4.90
N MET A 311 -5.58 -1.23 6.00
CA MET A 311 -4.93 -1.20 7.32
C MET A 311 -4.55 -2.63 7.77
N VAL A 312 -5.48 -3.59 7.67
CA VAL A 312 -5.23 -5.00 8.01
C VAL A 312 -4.13 -5.61 7.13
N GLY A 313 -4.12 -5.27 5.83
CA GLY A 313 -3.10 -5.67 4.86
C GLY A 313 -1.72 -5.09 5.17
N ALA A 314 -1.66 -3.82 5.53
CA ALA A 314 -0.42 -3.16 5.95
C ALA A 314 0.14 -3.84 7.21
N LEU A 315 -0.69 -4.11 8.22
CA LEU A 315 -0.30 -4.80 9.44
C LEU A 315 0.28 -6.20 9.16
N PHE A 316 -0.37 -6.98 8.28
CA PHE A 316 0.14 -8.26 7.81
C PHE A 316 1.52 -8.13 7.15
N SER A 317 1.66 -7.17 6.25
CA SER A 317 2.89 -6.93 5.49
C SER A 317 4.08 -6.59 6.40
N ILE A 318 3.93 -5.61 7.29
CA ILE A 318 5.02 -5.17 8.18
C ILE A 318 5.34 -6.20 9.26
N THR A 319 4.37 -7.02 9.67
CA THR A 319 4.63 -8.17 10.54
C THR A 319 5.57 -9.17 9.86
N ASN A 320 5.37 -9.45 8.57
CA ASN A 320 6.27 -10.33 7.81
C ASN A 320 7.66 -9.72 7.61
N VAL A 321 7.75 -8.41 7.44
CA VAL A 321 9.06 -7.71 7.37
C VAL A 321 9.78 -7.79 8.71
N MET A 322 9.08 -7.59 9.83
CA MET A 322 9.67 -7.74 11.18
C MET A 322 10.19 -9.16 11.43
N ILE A 323 9.44 -10.20 11.00
CA ILE A 323 9.90 -11.59 11.05
C ILE A 323 11.19 -11.76 10.23
N SER A 324 11.25 -11.19 9.02
CA SER A 324 12.44 -11.25 8.16
C SER A 324 13.65 -10.56 8.80
N LEU A 325 13.46 -9.41 9.44
CA LEU A 325 14.50 -8.71 10.20
C LEU A 325 14.99 -9.56 11.38
N ALA A 326 14.08 -10.17 12.13
CA ALA A 326 14.42 -11.00 13.29
C ALA A 326 15.16 -12.30 12.91
N VAL A 327 14.80 -12.91 11.78
CA VAL A 327 15.48 -14.10 11.24
C VAL A 327 16.92 -13.75 10.85
N ASP A 328 17.15 -12.59 10.28
CA ASP A 328 18.50 -12.13 9.89
C ASP A 328 19.34 -11.59 11.05
N GLY A 329 18.78 -11.48 12.26
CA GLY A 329 19.45 -10.90 13.43
C GLY A 329 19.41 -9.37 13.47
N ASP A 330 18.65 -8.73 12.59
CA ASP A 330 18.46 -7.28 12.51
C ASP A 330 17.39 -6.75 13.49
N ALA A 331 16.68 -7.68 14.15
CA ALA A 331 15.74 -7.43 15.23
C ALA A 331 15.81 -8.58 16.25
N PRO A 332 15.28 -8.42 17.48
CA PRO A 332 15.27 -9.48 18.47
C PRO A 332 14.65 -10.78 17.95
N LYS A 333 15.36 -11.90 18.07
CA LYS A 333 14.94 -13.23 17.53
C LYS A 333 13.54 -13.64 17.95
N ARG A 334 13.09 -13.21 19.14
CA ARG A 334 11.74 -13.45 19.66
C ARG A 334 10.61 -12.93 18.76
N PHE A 335 10.88 -11.97 17.88
CA PHE A 335 9.88 -11.46 16.94
C PHE A 335 9.64 -12.39 15.74
N ALA A 336 10.54 -13.37 15.49
CA ALA A 336 10.33 -14.42 14.49
C ALA A 336 9.51 -15.61 15.02
N GLU A 337 9.31 -15.70 16.34
CA GLU A 337 8.58 -16.82 16.96
C GLU A 337 7.09 -16.77 16.60
N LYS A 338 6.57 -17.89 16.13
CA LYS A 338 5.16 -18.06 15.75
C LYS A 338 4.46 -18.98 16.74
N ASN A 339 3.22 -18.64 17.08
CA ASN A 339 2.34 -19.50 17.87
C ASN A 339 1.82 -20.69 17.03
N ASP A 340 1.00 -21.56 17.63
CA ASP A 340 0.40 -22.73 16.97
C ASP A 340 -0.47 -22.38 15.76
N ARG A 341 -0.98 -21.15 15.69
CA ARG A 341 -1.75 -20.61 14.56
C ARG A 341 -0.87 -20.01 13.47
N GLY A 342 0.47 -20.06 13.63
CA GLY A 342 1.42 -19.49 12.69
C GLY A 342 1.54 -17.95 12.75
N VAL A 343 1.06 -17.31 13.82
CA VAL A 343 1.07 -15.86 14.02
C VAL A 343 2.25 -15.46 14.90
N ALA A 344 3.03 -14.45 14.46
CA ALA A 344 4.11 -13.85 15.22
C ALA A 344 3.56 -12.77 16.18
N VAL A 345 2.97 -13.20 17.30
CA VAL A 345 2.28 -12.33 18.24
C VAL A 345 3.19 -11.21 18.77
N LYS A 346 4.47 -11.52 19.06
CA LYS A 346 5.43 -10.52 19.55
C LYS A 346 5.74 -9.44 18.51
N SER A 347 5.76 -9.79 17.21
CA SER A 347 5.87 -8.83 16.12
C SER A 347 4.64 -7.95 16.00
N LEU A 348 3.45 -8.52 16.18
CA LEU A 348 2.21 -7.74 16.23
C LEU A 348 2.21 -6.76 17.42
N MET A 349 2.67 -7.20 18.59
CA MET A 349 2.71 -6.34 19.79
C MET A 349 3.62 -5.12 19.62
N ILE A 350 4.83 -5.28 19.04
CA ILE A 350 5.72 -4.13 18.81
C ILE A 350 5.12 -3.18 17.76
N THR A 351 4.42 -3.70 16.78
CA THR A 351 3.69 -2.88 15.82
C THR A 351 2.53 -2.14 16.48
N ALA A 352 1.81 -2.79 17.42
CA ALA A 352 0.76 -2.13 18.20
C ALA A 352 1.29 -0.96 19.03
N VAL A 353 2.47 -1.11 19.65
CA VAL A 353 3.14 -0.02 20.36
C VAL A 353 3.46 1.13 19.42
N GLY A 354 4.05 0.85 18.26
CA GLY A 354 4.35 1.88 17.27
C GLY A 354 3.10 2.62 16.78
N LEU A 355 2.03 1.89 16.52
CA LEU A 355 0.74 2.46 16.12
C LEU A 355 0.11 3.29 17.25
N GLY A 356 0.15 2.79 18.50
CA GLY A 356 -0.33 3.52 19.66
C GLY A 356 0.39 4.86 19.88
N LEU A 357 1.71 4.87 19.71
CA LEU A 357 2.49 6.11 19.73
C LEU A 357 2.08 7.07 18.59
N SER A 358 1.87 6.55 17.37
CA SER A 358 1.43 7.37 16.24
C SER A 358 0.02 7.96 16.47
N ILE A 359 -0.91 7.19 17.03
CA ILE A 359 -2.24 7.68 17.42
C ILE A 359 -2.13 8.75 18.51
N LEU A 360 -1.26 8.56 19.50
CA LEU A 360 -1.02 9.55 20.55
C LEU A 360 -0.48 10.87 19.96
N PHE A 361 0.47 10.80 19.03
CA PHE A 361 0.96 11.99 18.32
C PHE A 361 -0.14 12.66 17.50
N SER A 362 -1.01 11.90 16.83
CA SER A 362 -2.13 12.47 16.08
C SER A 362 -3.17 13.15 16.97
N PHE A 363 -3.27 12.75 18.23
CA PHE A 363 -4.11 13.42 19.24
C PHE A 363 -3.52 14.75 19.74
N LEU A 364 -2.19 14.82 19.81
CA LEU A 364 -1.48 16.01 20.31
C LEU A 364 -1.28 17.10 19.22
N LEU A 365 -1.30 16.72 17.95
CA LEU A 365 -1.09 17.61 16.81
C LEU A 365 -2.45 17.86 16.13
N PRO A 366 -2.85 19.12 15.87
CA PRO A 366 -4.14 19.41 15.27
C PRO A 366 -4.21 19.10 13.77
N ASN A 367 -5.25 19.50 13.15
CA ASN A 367 -5.83 19.32 11.82
C ASN A 367 -4.94 18.88 10.63
N GLU A 368 -3.63 19.12 10.62
CA GLU A 368 -2.74 18.77 9.50
C GLU A 368 -2.03 17.42 9.66
N VAL A 369 -2.33 16.68 10.75
CA VAL A 369 -1.64 15.41 11.08
C VAL A 369 -1.77 14.38 9.98
N TYR A 370 -2.94 14.29 9.33
CA TYR A 370 -3.14 13.35 8.23
C TYR A 370 -2.15 13.63 7.09
N GLU A 371 -1.96 14.91 6.73
CA GLU A 371 -1.02 15.33 5.68
C GLU A 371 0.44 15.03 6.06
N TYR A 372 0.86 15.32 7.30
CA TYR A 372 2.21 15.03 7.77
C TYR A 372 2.52 13.53 7.76
N ILE A 373 1.61 12.72 8.31
CA ILE A 373 1.77 11.27 8.38
C ILE A 373 1.78 10.65 6.98
N THR A 374 0.86 11.06 6.12
CA THR A 374 0.73 10.54 4.77
C THR A 374 1.94 10.91 3.91
N THR A 375 2.44 12.14 4.04
CA THR A 375 3.66 12.58 3.35
C THR A 375 4.87 11.79 3.83
N ALA A 376 5.06 11.66 5.16
CA ALA A 376 6.19 10.92 5.71
C ALA A 376 6.15 9.44 5.31
N ALA A 377 4.97 8.82 5.38
CA ALA A 377 4.75 7.45 4.94
C ALA A 377 5.06 7.27 3.44
N GLY A 378 4.56 8.19 2.62
CA GLY A 378 4.77 8.20 1.17
C GLY A 378 6.24 8.31 0.81
N VAL A 379 6.97 9.26 1.38
CA VAL A 379 8.41 9.43 1.14
C VAL A 379 9.19 8.16 1.49
N MET A 380 8.98 7.58 2.67
CA MET A 380 9.67 6.36 3.09
C MET A 380 9.32 5.16 2.20
N LEU A 381 8.06 5.06 1.78
CA LEU A 381 7.58 4.01 0.91
C LEU A 381 8.23 4.08 -0.47
N ILE A 382 8.19 5.25 -1.14
CA ILE A 382 8.72 5.39 -2.49
C ILE A 382 10.25 5.39 -2.52
N LEU A 383 10.92 5.76 -1.42
CA LEU A 383 12.36 5.52 -1.27
C LEU A 383 12.69 4.02 -1.26
N ASN A 384 11.84 3.17 -0.63
CA ASN A 384 11.99 1.71 -0.77
C ASN A 384 11.80 1.24 -2.22
N TRP A 385 10.92 1.88 -2.99
CA TRP A 385 10.79 1.61 -4.43
C TRP A 385 12.07 1.96 -5.18
N GLY A 386 12.70 3.09 -4.83
CA GLY A 386 14.03 3.44 -5.33
C GLY A 386 15.08 2.39 -5.01
N ILE A 387 15.10 1.87 -3.77
CA ILE A 387 15.99 0.77 -3.37
C ILE A 387 15.74 -0.50 -4.19
N ILE A 388 14.49 -0.83 -4.50
CA ILE A 388 14.16 -1.96 -5.38
C ILE A 388 14.76 -1.76 -6.77
N LEU A 389 14.60 -0.59 -7.38
CA LEU A 389 15.11 -0.29 -8.73
C LEU A 389 16.65 -0.31 -8.77
N VAL A 390 17.34 0.31 -7.80
CA VAL A 390 18.81 0.28 -7.79
C VAL A 390 19.35 -1.11 -7.49
N SER A 391 18.63 -1.91 -6.67
CA SER A 391 18.99 -3.31 -6.42
C SER A 391 18.84 -4.15 -7.68
N HIS A 392 17.76 -3.94 -8.43
CA HIS A 392 17.54 -4.58 -9.73
C HIS A 392 18.66 -4.23 -10.72
N ILE A 393 19.01 -2.95 -10.88
CA ILE A 393 20.10 -2.53 -11.76
C ILE A 393 21.41 -3.25 -11.41
N LYS A 394 21.70 -3.42 -10.11
CA LYS A 394 22.92 -4.08 -9.65
C LYS A 394 22.91 -5.59 -9.87
N LEU A 395 21.76 -6.24 -9.70
CA LEU A 395 21.62 -7.70 -9.76
C LEU A 395 21.31 -8.22 -11.18
N HIS A 396 20.67 -7.43 -12.02
CA HIS A 396 20.27 -7.82 -13.37
C HIS A 396 21.38 -8.47 -14.20
N PRO A 397 22.66 -7.97 -14.20
CA PRO A 397 23.73 -8.60 -14.98
C PRO A 397 24.08 -10.03 -14.53
N SER A 398 23.69 -10.42 -13.32
CA SER A 398 23.95 -11.77 -12.78
C SER A 398 22.85 -12.79 -13.13
N TYR A 399 21.76 -12.36 -13.75
CA TYR A 399 20.66 -13.26 -14.11
C TYR A 399 20.91 -13.93 -15.46
N ASP A 400 20.82 -15.27 -15.46
CA ASP A 400 20.87 -16.05 -16.69
C ASP A 400 19.51 -15.99 -17.42
N THR A 401 19.44 -15.13 -18.41
CA THR A 401 18.20 -14.87 -19.16
C THR A 401 18.02 -15.81 -20.36
N SER A 402 18.88 -16.82 -20.54
CA SER A 402 18.82 -17.78 -21.65
C SER A 402 17.61 -18.74 -21.56
N ASN A 403 17.07 -18.96 -20.37
CA ASN A 403 16.03 -19.94 -20.10
C ASN A 403 14.58 -19.42 -20.25
N GLY A 404 14.36 -18.27 -20.92
CA GLY A 404 13.01 -17.72 -21.15
C GLY A 404 12.32 -17.17 -19.90
N GLU A 405 13.08 -16.80 -18.87
CA GLU A 405 12.56 -16.17 -17.68
C GLU A 405 12.18 -14.71 -17.92
N PHE A 406 11.32 -14.16 -17.04
CA PHE A 406 10.79 -12.80 -17.21
C PHE A 406 11.91 -11.75 -17.16
N LYS A 407 11.89 -10.82 -18.12
CA LYS A 407 12.73 -9.62 -18.17
C LYS A 407 11.89 -8.37 -18.11
N MET A 408 12.35 -7.38 -17.36
CA MET A 408 11.75 -6.06 -17.33
C MET A 408 11.89 -5.39 -18.70
N PHE A 409 10.75 -4.95 -19.26
CA PHE A 409 10.74 -4.26 -20.54
C PHE A 409 11.53 -2.95 -20.48
N GLY A 410 12.34 -2.68 -21.52
CA GLY A 410 13.07 -1.44 -21.67
C GLY A 410 14.23 -1.22 -20.68
N TYR A 411 14.69 -2.28 -19.98
CA TYR A 411 15.89 -2.18 -19.15
C TYR A 411 17.12 -1.75 -20.01
N PRO A 412 18.01 -0.88 -19.52
CA PRO A 412 18.01 -0.24 -18.19
C PRO A 412 17.23 1.09 -18.14
N PHE A 413 16.73 1.59 -19.25
CA PHE A 413 16.08 2.90 -19.35
C PHE A 413 14.89 3.05 -18.39
N THR A 414 14.00 2.05 -18.35
CA THR A 414 12.81 2.07 -17.50
C THR A 414 13.14 2.09 -16.00
N SER A 415 14.25 1.44 -15.59
CA SER A 415 14.74 1.49 -14.21
C SER A 415 15.25 2.88 -13.84
N TYR A 416 16.03 3.53 -14.71
CA TYR A 416 16.50 4.91 -14.48
C TYR A 416 15.35 5.91 -14.51
N LEU A 417 14.42 5.78 -15.46
CA LEU A 417 13.24 6.63 -15.54
C LEU A 417 12.39 6.51 -14.26
N GLY A 418 12.20 5.29 -13.75
CA GLY A 418 11.49 5.06 -12.48
C GLY A 418 12.17 5.78 -11.31
N ILE A 419 13.51 5.74 -11.22
CA ILE A 419 14.27 6.46 -10.20
C ILE A 419 14.05 7.99 -10.33
N VAL A 420 14.13 8.54 -11.55
CA VAL A 420 13.90 9.97 -11.79
C VAL A 420 12.49 10.39 -11.37
N LEU A 421 11.47 9.60 -11.72
CA LEU A 421 10.08 9.90 -11.34
C LEU A 421 9.86 9.81 -9.81
N ILE A 422 10.53 8.88 -9.13
CA ILE A 422 10.53 8.80 -7.66
C ILE A 422 11.16 10.04 -7.04
N LEU A 423 12.33 10.47 -7.53
CA LEU A 423 12.99 11.67 -7.04
C LEU A 423 12.15 12.93 -7.32
N LEU A 424 11.50 13.00 -8.48
CA LEU A 424 10.56 14.07 -8.82
C LEU A 424 9.38 14.11 -7.82
N ALA A 425 8.78 12.97 -7.49
CA ALA A 425 7.67 12.91 -6.54
C ALA A 425 8.10 13.33 -5.12
N ILE A 426 9.28 12.89 -4.65
CA ILE A 426 9.82 13.30 -3.34
C ILE A 426 10.11 14.79 -3.31
N SER A 427 10.69 15.35 -4.38
CA SER A 427 11.01 16.77 -4.45
C SER A 427 9.76 17.66 -4.49
N GLY A 428 8.62 17.14 -4.98
CA GLY A 428 7.32 17.81 -4.93
C GLY A 428 6.86 18.14 -3.50
N ALA A 429 7.21 17.30 -2.53
CA ALA A 429 6.93 17.55 -1.12
C ALA A 429 7.65 18.80 -0.53
N MET A 430 8.57 19.42 -1.27
CA MET A 430 9.17 20.71 -0.88
C MET A 430 8.30 21.92 -1.20
N VAL A 431 7.26 21.78 -2.02
CA VAL A 431 6.44 22.91 -2.50
C VAL A 431 5.58 23.49 -1.36
N HIS A 432 4.84 22.64 -0.65
CA HIS A 432 3.94 23.08 0.43
C HIS A 432 4.58 22.90 1.83
N ALA A 433 4.22 23.83 2.75
CA ALA A 433 4.80 23.85 4.10
C ALA A 433 4.56 22.53 4.87
N ASN A 434 3.31 22.04 4.85
CA ASN A 434 2.93 20.83 5.55
C ASN A 434 3.65 19.59 5.02
N GLN A 435 3.73 19.46 3.69
CA GLN A 435 4.47 18.36 3.05
C GLN A 435 5.96 18.41 3.38
N ARG A 436 6.57 19.62 3.46
CA ARG A 436 7.98 19.77 3.90
C ARG A 436 8.20 19.23 5.30
N VAL A 437 7.27 19.47 6.23
CA VAL A 437 7.35 18.88 7.59
C VAL A 437 7.36 17.35 7.51
N GLY A 438 6.43 16.74 6.79
CA GLY A 438 6.39 15.29 6.57
C GLY A 438 7.66 14.74 5.93
N LEU A 439 8.22 15.43 4.93
CA LEU A 439 9.49 15.10 4.31
C LEU A 439 10.66 15.12 5.32
N PHE A 440 10.79 16.18 6.13
CA PHE A 440 11.86 16.26 7.13
C PHE A 440 11.70 15.23 8.24
N ILE A 441 10.47 14.93 8.65
CA ILE A 441 10.20 13.83 9.59
C ILE A 441 10.71 12.52 9.02
N SER A 442 10.38 12.20 7.75
CA SER A 442 10.82 10.96 7.12
C SER A 442 12.34 10.87 7.01
N LEU A 443 13.01 11.95 6.61
CA LEU A 443 14.49 11.99 6.53
C LEU A 443 15.14 11.82 7.91
N GLY A 444 14.56 12.45 8.96
CA GLY A 444 15.02 12.27 10.34
C GLY A 444 14.88 10.83 10.81
N LEU A 445 13.74 10.18 10.52
CA LEU A 445 13.51 8.77 10.86
C LEU A 445 14.48 7.84 10.11
N ILE A 446 14.76 8.08 8.83
CA ILE A 446 15.73 7.32 8.04
C ILE A 446 17.14 7.48 8.61
N LEU A 447 17.51 8.70 9.01
CA LEU A 447 18.79 8.96 9.66
C LEU A 447 18.93 8.18 10.99
N VAL A 448 17.89 8.16 11.82
CA VAL A 448 17.86 7.37 13.05
C VAL A 448 18.03 5.88 12.77
N ILE A 449 17.36 5.34 11.75
CA ILE A 449 17.50 3.94 11.33
C ILE A 449 18.97 3.67 10.89
N TYR A 450 19.55 4.55 10.09
CA TYR A 450 20.93 4.40 9.62
C TYR A 450 21.94 4.46 10.77
N LEU A 451 21.79 5.42 11.69
CA LEU A 451 22.64 5.54 12.88
C LEU A 451 22.50 4.33 13.81
N SER A 452 21.29 3.78 13.96
CA SER A 452 21.07 2.58 14.78
C SER A 452 21.80 1.35 14.22
N TYR A 453 21.90 1.21 12.90
CA TYR A 453 22.75 0.17 12.28
C TYR A 453 24.21 0.28 12.73
N TRP A 454 24.77 1.47 12.68
CA TRP A 454 26.17 1.69 13.07
C TRP A 454 26.41 1.50 14.57
N GLY A 455 25.46 1.92 15.40
CA GLY A 455 25.60 1.87 16.86
C GLY A 455 25.43 0.46 17.45
N VAL A 456 24.47 -0.32 16.93
CA VAL A 456 24.04 -1.60 17.54
C VAL A 456 24.53 -2.80 16.73
N VAL A 457 24.24 -2.84 15.43
CA VAL A 457 24.44 -4.03 14.61
C VAL A 457 25.92 -4.23 14.25
N ARG A 458 26.60 -3.15 13.86
CA ARG A 458 28.02 -3.23 13.48
C ARG A 458 28.93 -3.63 14.65
N ARG A 459 28.58 -3.24 15.88
CA ARG A 459 29.33 -3.65 17.09
C ARG A 459 29.11 -5.12 17.44
N GLY A 460 27.89 -5.63 17.24
CA GLY A 460 27.58 -7.04 17.51
C GLY A 460 28.23 -8.02 16.53
N HIS A 461 28.43 -7.62 15.26
CA HIS A 461 29.10 -8.46 14.25
C HIS A 461 30.64 -8.44 14.30
N LYS A 462 31.24 -7.52 15.04
CA LYS A 462 32.71 -7.50 15.29
C LYS A 462 33.13 -8.35 16.48
N GLY A 463 32.17 -8.91 17.22
CA GLY A 463 32.41 -9.73 18.42
C GLY A 463 32.14 -11.24 18.22
N LEU A 464 31.89 -11.68 16.99
CA LEU A 464 31.81 -13.06 16.54
C LEU A 464 32.86 -13.34 15.48
#